data_e62f6a298868b159825b7c00a2cf30c5
#
_entry.id   e62f6a298868b159825b7c00a2cf30c5
#
_cell.length_a   1.000
_cell.length_b   1.000
_cell.length_c   1.000
_cell.angle_alpha   90.00
_cell.angle_beta   90.00
_cell.angle_gamma   90.00
#
_symmetry.space_group_name_H-M   'P 1'
#
loop_
_entity.id
_entity.type
_entity.pdbx_description
1 polymer ?
#
loop_
_entity_poly.entity_id
_entity_poly.type
_entity_poly.pdbx_seq_one_letter_code
_entity_poly.pdbx_strand_id
1 'polypeptide(L)' 'MFGTIKKIIKDKGFGFITPDDGTDEVFFHRSRLSPKVYFEDLREGDEVQFDVRPGEKGPQAFNLRPR' A
#
# COMPACT_ATOMS: atom_id res chain seq x y z
N MET A 1 -9.38 -0.67 -5.65
CA MET A 1 -9.19 -1.88 -4.82
C MET A 1 -9.02 -1.49 -3.38
N PHE A 2 -9.50 -2.31 -2.48
CA PHE A 2 -9.38 -2.07 -1.03
C PHE A 2 -8.53 -3.14 -0.38
N GLY A 3 -7.88 -2.78 0.71
CA GLY A 3 -7.09 -3.72 1.47
C GLY A 3 -6.69 -3.16 2.82
N THR A 4 -5.87 -3.94 3.53
CA THR A 4 -5.38 -3.58 4.86
C THR A 4 -3.85 -3.63 4.84
N ILE A 5 -3.22 -2.61 5.41
CA ILE A 5 -1.76 -2.59 5.50
C ILE A 5 -1.31 -3.69 6.43
N LYS A 6 -0.54 -4.62 5.89
CA LYS A 6 -0.02 -5.76 6.65
C LYS A 6 1.29 -5.41 7.35
N LYS A 7 2.18 -4.69 6.67
CA LYS A 7 3.50 -4.39 7.18
C LYS A 7 4.00 -3.07 6.61
N ILE A 8 4.71 -2.31 7.44
CA ILE A 8 5.37 -1.06 7.02
C ILE A 8 6.83 -1.12 7.48
N ILE A 9 7.73 -0.83 6.53
CA ILE A 9 9.16 -0.75 6.82
C ILE A 9 9.56 0.70 6.65
N LYS A 10 9.51 1.45 7.75
CA LYS A 10 9.68 2.90 7.70
C LYS A 10 11.05 3.33 7.21
N ASP A 11 12.08 2.62 7.63
CA ASP A 11 13.45 2.96 7.25
C ASP A 11 13.66 2.94 5.74
N LYS A 12 12.95 2.06 5.06
CA LYS A 12 13.10 1.88 3.61
C LYS A 12 11.98 2.52 2.82
N GLY A 13 10.93 2.99 3.48
CA GLY A 13 9.85 3.73 2.84
C GLY A 13 8.92 2.88 2.01
N PHE A 14 8.68 1.61 2.39
CA PHE A 14 7.74 0.74 1.68
C PHE A 14 6.96 -0.14 2.64
N GLY A 15 5.98 -0.85 2.12
CA GLY A 15 5.19 -1.78 2.89
C GLY A 15 4.40 -2.72 2.02
N PHE A 16 3.55 -3.53 2.65
CA PHE A 16 2.73 -4.53 1.99
C PHE A 16 1.28 -4.39 2.42
N ILE A 17 0.38 -4.64 1.48
CA ILE A 17 -1.06 -4.57 1.69
C ILE A 17 -1.64 -5.95 1.42
N THR A 18 -2.56 -6.40 2.28
CA THR A 18 -3.37 -7.59 2.04
C THR A 18 -4.66 -7.14 1.39
N PRO A 19 -4.88 -7.44 0.09
CA PRO A 19 -6.13 -7.04 -0.57
C PRO A 19 -7.34 -7.75 0.03
N ASP A 20 -8.48 -7.04 0.06
CA ASP A 20 -9.72 -7.60 0.61
C ASP A 20 -10.26 -8.76 -0.22
N ASP A 21 -9.91 -8.83 -1.51
CA ASP A 21 -10.38 -9.88 -2.40
C ASP A 21 -9.60 -11.21 -2.26
N GLY A 22 -8.64 -11.27 -1.35
CA GLY A 22 -7.91 -12.50 -1.09
C GLY A 22 -6.80 -12.81 -2.08
N THR A 23 -6.46 -11.89 -2.97
CA THR A 23 -5.34 -12.08 -3.89
C THR A 23 -4.01 -11.89 -3.16
N ASP A 24 -2.90 -12.10 -3.88
CA ASP A 24 -1.56 -11.98 -3.30
C ASP A 24 -1.30 -10.59 -2.75
N GLU A 25 -0.40 -10.51 -1.79
CA GLU A 25 0.02 -9.24 -1.19
C GLU A 25 0.49 -8.26 -2.26
N VAL A 26 0.20 -6.99 -2.03
CA VAL A 26 0.57 -5.91 -2.94
C VAL A 26 1.62 -5.04 -2.26
N PHE A 27 2.72 -4.81 -2.97
CA PHE A 27 3.79 -3.93 -2.51
C PHE A 27 3.39 -2.47 -2.74
N PHE A 28 3.74 -1.58 -1.80
CA PHE A 28 3.61 -0.14 -2.04
C PHE A 28 4.85 0.59 -1.54
N HIS A 29 5.15 1.71 -2.19
CA HIS A 29 6.28 2.56 -1.84
C HIS A 29 5.75 3.95 -1.49
N ARG A 30 6.46 4.66 -0.61
CA ARG A 30 6.05 6.00 -0.18
C ARG A 30 5.87 6.99 -1.33
N SER A 31 6.53 6.75 -2.44
CA SER A 31 6.42 7.61 -3.62
C SER A 31 5.13 7.38 -4.40
N ARG A 32 4.35 6.38 -4.05
CA ARG A 32 3.12 6.01 -4.76
C ARG A 32 1.85 6.34 -3.99
N LEU A 33 1.95 7.20 -3.01
CA LEU A 33 0.79 7.64 -2.24
C LEU A 33 0.06 8.75 -2.99
N SER A 34 -1.24 8.87 -2.72
CA SER A 34 -2.02 9.99 -3.24
C SER A 34 -1.49 11.31 -2.69
N PRO A 35 -1.70 12.42 -3.40
CA PRO A 35 -1.40 13.74 -2.84
C PRO A 35 -2.10 13.90 -1.50
N LYS A 36 -1.46 14.54 -0.55
CA LYS A 36 -1.99 14.77 0.82
C LYS A 36 -1.94 13.54 1.73
N VAL A 37 -1.46 12.39 1.25
CA VAL A 37 -1.26 11.22 2.10
C VAL A 37 0.22 11.15 2.46
N TYR A 38 0.51 11.08 3.76
CA TYR A 38 1.88 11.04 4.24
C TYR A 38 2.21 9.65 4.74
N PHE A 39 3.36 9.14 4.31
CA PHE A 39 3.78 7.78 4.66
C PHE A 39 3.88 7.59 6.18
N GLU A 40 4.37 8.59 6.90
CA GLU A 40 4.53 8.52 8.35
C GLU A 40 3.20 8.45 9.10
N ASP A 41 2.09 8.76 8.45
CA ASP A 41 0.77 8.65 9.05
C ASP A 41 0.15 7.28 8.86
N LEU A 42 0.73 6.44 8.02
CA LEU A 42 0.21 5.10 7.76
C LEU A 42 0.69 4.14 8.85
N ARG A 43 -0.19 3.20 9.23
CA ARG A 43 0.10 2.22 10.26
C ARG A 43 -0.35 0.83 9.82
N GLU A 44 0.30 -0.18 10.37
CA GLU A 44 -0.13 -1.56 10.17
C GLU A 44 -1.54 -1.72 10.71
N GLY A 45 -2.41 -2.38 9.93
CA GLY A 45 -3.81 -2.53 10.27
C GLY A 45 -4.73 -1.49 9.65
N ASP A 46 -4.18 -0.43 9.07
CA ASP A 46 -5.01 0.61 8.43
C ASP A 46 -5.68 0.06 7.18
N GLU A 47 -6.95 0.41 6.99
CA GLU A 47 -7.67 0.11 5.78
C GLU A 47 -7.40 1.19 4.75
N VAL A 48 -7.09 0.76 3.52
CA VAL A 48 -6.68 1.67 2.44
C VAL A 48 -7.38 1.34 1.14
N GLN A 49 -7.39 2.32 0.26
CA GLN A 49 -7.84 2.17 -1.12
C GLN A 49 -6.66 2.45 -2.04
N PHE A 50 -6.55 1.72 -3.13
CA PHE A 50 -5.40 1.85 -4.03
C PHE A 50 -5.73 1.27 -5.39
N ASP A 51 -4.90 1.62 -6.38
CA ASP A 51 -4.90 0.99 -7.69
C ASP A 51 -3.68 0.08 -7.79
N VAL A 52 -3.73 -0.90 -8.67
CA VAL A 52 -2.67 -1.90 -8.81
C VAL A 52 -2.15 -1.93 -10.23
N ARG A 53 -0.84 -2.06 -10.36
CA ARG A 53 -0.18 -2.30 -11.64
C ARG A 53 0.93 -3.33 -11.46
N PRO A 54 1.32 -4.03 -12.55
CA PRO A 54 2.46 -4.95 -12.48
C PRO A 54 3.73 -4.19 -12.14
N GLY A 55 4.57 -4.76 -11.29
CA GLY A 55 5.88 -4.24 -10.98
C GLY A 55 6.92 -5.34 -11.06
N GLU A 56 8.19 -4.99 -10.92
CA GLU A 56 9.29 -5.95 -11.00
C GLU A 56 9.20 -7.03 -9.93
N LYS A 57 8.67 -6.66 -8.77
CA LYS A 57 8.58 -7.57 -7.62
C LYS A 57 7.17 -8.12 -7.42
N GLY A 58 6.32 -8.01 -8.45
CA GLY A 58 4.94 -8.43 -8.37
C GLY A 58 3.98 -7.25 -8.39
N PRO A 59 2.71 -7.43 -7.99
CA PRO A 59 1.72 -6.35 -8.00
C PRO A 59 2.19 -5.19 -7.13
N GLN A 60 2.03 -3.97 -7.65
CA GLN A 60 2.43 -2.76 -6.95
C GLN A 60 1.26 -1.81 -6.84
N ALA A 61 1.03 -1.26 -5.65
CA ALA A 61 -0.03 -0.29 -5.44
C ALA A 61 0.45 1.10 -5.79
N PHE A 62 -0.48 1.91 -6.30
CA PHE A 62 -0.24 3.32 -6.52
C PHE A 62 -1.51 4.10 -6.18
N ASN A 63 -1.36 5.41 -6.04
CA ASN A 63 -2.48 6.27 -5.66
C ASN A 63 -3.14 5.80 -4.37
N LEU A 64 -2.31 5.36 -3.42
CA LEU A 64 -2.76 4.79 -2.17
C LEU A 64 -3.27 5.89 -1.23
N ARG A 65 -4.41 5.64 -0.60
CA ARG A 65 -5.03 6.59 0.30
C ARG A 65 -5.84 5.86 1.36
N PRO A 66 -6.09 6.47 2.52
CA PRO A 66 -6.96 5.85 3.53
C PRO A 66 -8.35 5.59 2.95
N ARG A 67 -8.91 4.51 3.39
CA ARG A 67 -10.27 4.13 2.99
C ARG A 67 -11.33 4.98 3.69
#